data_62af097b9ab8ef18f10964d931b5ba60
#
_entry.id   62af097b9ab8ef18f10964d931b5ba60
#
_cell.length_a   1.000
_cell.length_b   1.000
_cell.length_c   1.000
_cell.angle_alpha   90.00
_cell.angle_beta   90.00
_cell.angle_gamma   90.00
#
_symmetry.space_group_name_H-M   'P 1'
#
loop_
_entity.id
_entity.type
_entity.pdbx_description
1 polymer ?
#
loop_
_entity_poly.entity_id
_entity_poly.type
_entity_poly.pdbx_seq_one_letter_code
_entity_poly.pdbx_strand_id
1 'polypeptide(L)'
;MRRDSSETKRKILTVCVRLFLEQGYKNTSVSQIVDEAGVARGSYLNLFPTKNKVLLDLTETMFGGQFGVARSIADSKLPPVYAYAVETAIQLTLTELNENLREIYIEAYSLPDTSEYIYLHTTAELKQIFGENFPDDTESDFYEMEIGTAGLMRSYMARKCDIHFPLERKLSRFLTASMRVYRVPEEIGRAHV
;
A
#
# COMPACT_ATOMS: atom_id res chain seq x y z
N MET A 1 11.81 29.17 -11.43
CA MET A 1 11.40 28.74 -10.09
C MET A 1 10.58 27.43 -10.05
N ARG A 2 9.47 27.22 -10.79
CA ARG A 2 8.71 25.96 -10.77
C ARG A 2 9.46 24.72 -11.31
N ARG A 3 10.26 24.85 -12.38
CA ARG A 3 11.06 23.74 -12.97
C ARG A 3 12.12 23.20 -12.01
N ASP A 4 12.80 24.07 -11.27
CA ASP A 4 13.86 23.74 -10.32
C ASP A 4 13.34 22.97 -9.11
N SER A 5 12.16 23.33 -8.59
CA SER A 5 11.50 22.64 -7.48
C SER A 5 11.06 21.22 -7.85
N SER A 6 10.56 20.99 -9.06
CA SER A 6 10.14 19.66 -9.54
C SER A 6 11.35 18.73 -9.74
N GLU A 7 12.44 19.25 -10.28
CA GLU A 7 13.67 18.48 -10.45
C GLU A 7 14.30 18.12 -9.09
N THR A 8 14.34 19.08 -8.17
CA THR A 8 14.81 18.85 -6.79
C THR A 8 13.95 17.77 -6.09
N LYS A 9 12.64 17.86 -6.18
CA LYS A 9 11.73 16.84 -5.64
C LYS A 9 12.02 15.45 -6.20
N ARG A 10 12.18 15.34 -7.51
CA ARG A 10 12.50 14.06 -8.17
C ARG A 10 13.84 13.48 -7.70
N LYS A 11 14.90 14.30 -7.57
CA LYS A 11 16.20 13.87 -7.04
C LYS A 11 16.07 13.29 -5.63
N ILE A 12 15.37 13.99 -4.75
CA ILE A 12 15.13 13.55 -3.37
C ILE A 12 14.40 12.22 -3.36
N LEU A 13 13.28 12.10 -4.08
CA LEU A 13 12.47 10.86 -4.11
C LEU A 13 13.25 9.67 -4.67
N THR A 14 14.04 9.87 -5.74
CA THR A 14 14.89 8.82 -6.31
C THR A 14 15.91 8.30 -5.29
N VAL A 15 16.58 9.21 -4.56
CA VAL A 15 17.52 8.83 -3.50
C VAL A 15 16.80 8.13 -2.35
N CYS A 16 15.65 8.63 -1.93
CA CYS A 16 14.85 8.01 -0.87
C CYS A 16 14.45 6.58 -1.21
N VAL A 17 13.92 6.34 -2.42
CA VAL A 17 13.53 5.00 -2.86
C VAL A 17 14.72 4.05 -2.78
N ARG A 18 15.88 4.46 -3.31
CA ARG A 18 17.09 3.65 -3.26
C ARG A 18 17.53 3.35 -1.82
N LEU A 19 17.68 4.37 -0.98
CA LEU A 19 18.11 4.20 0.40
C LEU A 19 17.13 3.37 1.24
N PHE A 20 15.83 3.59 1.05
CA PHE A 20 14.81 2.83 1.77
C PHE A 20 14.86 1.35 1.39
N LEU A 21 15.11 1.01 0.12
CA LEU A 21 15.23 -0.37 -0.34
C LEU A 21 16.56 -1.03 0.06
N GLU A 22 17.65 -0.27 0.12
CA GLU A 22 18.98 -0.79 0.47
C GLU A 22 19.17 -1.00 1.97
N GLN A 23 18.73 -0.06 2.81
CA GLN A 23 19.04 -0.05 4.25
C GLN A 23 17.81 0.08 5.17
N GLY A 24 16.61 0.24 4.61
CA GLY A 24 15.35 0.42 5.34
C GLY A 24 15.01 1.89 5.61
N TYR A 25 13.70 2.11 5.79
CA TYR A 25 13.17 3.44 6.09
C TYR A 25 13.72 3.99 7.42
N LYS A 26 13.71 3.18 8.49
CA LYS A 26 14.13 3.63 9.83
C LYS A 26 15.61 4.02 9.87
N ASN A 27 16.44 3.27 9.17
CA ASN A 27 17.89 3.50 9.14
C ASN A 27 18.32 4.63 8.22
N THR A 28 17.42 5.20 7.42
CA THR A 28 17.72 6.31 6.51
C THR A 28 17.49 7.64 7.21
N SER A 29 18.52 8.47 7.30
CA SER A 29 18.46 9.81 7.89
C SER A 29 18.21 10.90 6.84
N VAL A 30 17.60 12.02 7.27
CA VAL A 30 17.42 13.20 6.40
C VAL A 30 18.76 13.77 5.94
N SER A 31 19.80 13.76 6.78
CA SER A 31 21.14 14.23 6.38
C SER A 31 21.68 13.40 5.23
N GLN A 32 21.60 12.09 5.32
CA GLN A 32 22.04 11.19 4.25
C GLN A 32 21.27 11.43 2.94
N ILE A 33 19.94 11.62 3.02
CA ILE A 33 19.12 11.92 1.83
C ILE A 33 19.59 13.24 1.18
N VAL A 34 19.81 14.29 1.96
CA VAL A 34 20.23 15.60 1.50
C VAL A 34 21.61 15.53 0.83
N ASP A 35 22.57 14.85 1.48
CA ASP A 35 23.94 14.71 0.98
C ASP A 35 23.98 13.92 -0.33
N GLU A 36 23.27 12.79 -0.40
CA GLU A 36 23.26 11.94 -1.60
C GLU A 36 22.42 12.50 -2.75
N ALA A 37 21.37 13.26 -2.46
CA ALA A 37 20.61 13.98 -3.49
C ALA A 37 21.35 15.21 -4.03
N GLY A 38 22.42 15.65 -3.36
CA GLY A 38 23.16 16.85 -3.73
C GLY A 38 22.31 18.12 -3.63
N VAL A 39 21.42 18.21 -2.65
CA VAL A 39 20.50 19.34 -2.47
C VAL A 39 20.80 20.09 -1.17
N ALA A 40 20.48 21.40 -1.14
CA ALA A 40 20.59 22.14 0.11
C ALA A 40 19.54 21.66 1.12
N ARG A 41 19.92 21.57 2.41
CA ARG A 41 18.99 21.16 3.49
C ARG A 41 17.73 22.01 3.54
N GLY A 42 17.84 23.33 3.30
CA GLY A 42 16.69 24.23 3.21
C GLY A 42 15.73 23.86 2.06
N SER A 43 16.27 23.47 0.90
CA SER A 43 15.47 23.02 -0.25
C SER A 43 14.71 21.72 0.07
N TYR A 44 15.36 20.79 0.77
CA TYR A 44 14.70 19.58 1.25
C TYR A 44 13.55 19.92 2.21
N LEU A 45 13.82 20.71 3.26
CA LEU A 45 12.82 21.04 4.28
C LEU A 45 11.63 21.84 3.73
N ASN A 46 11.84 22.63 2.68
CA ASN A 46 10.75 23.34 1.99
C ASN A 46 9.81 22.38 1.23
N LEU A 47 10.33 21.25 0.72
CA LEU A 47 9.56 20.24 0.01
C LEU A 47 8.99 19.19 0.97
N PHE A 48 9.82 18.75 1.90
CA PHE A 48 9.53 17.68 2.85
C PHE A 48 9.93 18.10 4.27
N PRO A 49 9.03 18.73 5.04
CA PRO A 49 9.30 19.14 6.41
C PRO A 49 9.77 17.99 7.33
N THR A 50 9.34 16.77 7.03
CA THR A 50 9.73 15.55 7.75
C THR A 50 9.98 14.41 6.77
N LYS A 51 10.70 13.37 7.23
CA LYS A 51 10.87 12.13 6.46
C LYS A 51 9.53 11.42 6.22
N ASN A 52 8.54 11.55 7.12
CA ASN A 52 7.21 11.00 6.95
C ASN A 52 6.47 11.62 5.75
N LYS A 53 6.72 12.91 5.43
CA LYS A 53 6.14 13.54 4.23
C LYS A 53 6.74 13.01 2.93
N VAL A 54 7.98 12.54 2.95
CA VAL A 54 8.55 11.79 1.83
C VAL A 54 7.81 10.45 1.66
N LEU A 55 7.60 9.74 2.77
CA LEU A 55 6.87 8.46 2.71
C LEU A 55 5.43 8.65 2.24
N LEU A 56 4.74 9.71 2.65
CA LEU A 56 3.42 10.05 2.13
C LEU A 56 3.43 10.22 0.61
N ASP A 57 4.35 11.01 0.07
CA ASP A 57 4.46 11.27 -1.39
C ASP A 57 4.76 9.96 -2.17
N LEU A 58 5.58 9.08 -1.61
CA LEU A 58 5.84 7.75 -2.17
C LEU A 58 4.59 6.85 -2.07
N THR A 59 3.85 6.90 -0.96
CA THR A 59 2.60 6.16 -0.77
C THR A 59 1.55 6.61 -1.79
N GLU A 60 1.39 7.92 -1.99
CA GLU A 60 0.50 8.47 -3.02
C GLU A 60 0.85 7.94 -4.42
N THR A 61 2.15 7.86 -4.73
CA THR A 61 2.62 7.31 -6.02
C THR A 61 2.37 5.80 -6.13
N MET A 62 2.62 5.04 -5.06
CA MET A 62 2.48 3.58 -5.04
C MET A 62 1.00 3.16 -5.13
N PHE A 63 0.14 3.81 -4.36
CA PHE A 63 -1.28 3.45 -4.25
C PHE A 63 -2.15 4.09 -5.32
N GLY A 64 -1.73 5.23 -5.89
CA GLY A 64 -2.53 5.99 -6.87
C GLY A 64 -2.92 5.25 -8.16
N GLY A 65 -2.28 4.11 -8.45
CA GLY A 65 -2.55 3.32 -9.66
C GLY A 65 -2.73 1.82 -9.42
N GLN A 66 -2.68 1.35 -8.17
CA GLN A 66 -2.59 -0.07 -7.85
C GLN A 66 -3.77 -0.91 -8.36
N PHE A 67 -5.01 -0.46 -8.18
CA PHE A 67 -6.19 -1.17 -8.69
C PHE A 67 -6.27 -1.14 -10.22
N GLY A 68 -5.74 -0.12 -10.88
CA GLY A 68 -5.61 -0.08 -12.33
C GLY A 68 -4.67 -1.17 -12.84
N VAL A 69 -3.52 -1.37 -12.20
CA VAL A 69 -2.59 -2.44 -12.49
C VAL A 69 -3.22 -3.81 -12.21
N ALA A 70 -3.87 -3.97 -11.05
CA ALA A 70 -4.55 -5.22 -10.69
C ALA A 70 -5.63 -5.59 -11.72
N ARG A 71 -6.45 -4.63 -12.16
CA ARG A 71 -7.45 -4.84 -13.22
C ARG A 71 -6.82 -5.20 -14.57
N SER A 72 -5.63 -4.69 -14.88
CA SER A 72 -4.92 -5.05 -16.13
C SER A 72 -4.36 -6.47 -16.10
N ILE A 73 -4.05 -6.99 -14.91
CA ILE A 73 -3.58 -8.37 -14.71
C ILE A 73 -4.76 -9.34 -14.66
N ALA A 74 -5.82 -8.98 -13.94
CA ALA A 74 -7.05 -9.73 -13.93
C ALA A 74 -7.72 -9.67 -15.32
N ASP A 75 -8.21 -10.82 -15.83
CA ASP A 75 -8.98 -10.83 -17.07
C ASP A 75 -10.22 -9.93 -16.91
N SER A 76 -10.46 -9.03 -17.87
CA SER A 76 -11.61 -8.12 -17.87
C SER A 76 -12.99 -8.82 -17.84
N LYS A 77 -13.00 -10.13 -18.06
CA LYS A 77 -14.20 -10.99 -17.94
C LYS A 77 -14.44 -11.49 -16.54
N LEU A 78 -13.46 -11.35 -15.63
CA LEU A 78 -13.60 -11.79 -14.25
C LEU A 78 -14.36 -10.77 -13.41
N PRO A 79 -15.09 -11.21 -12.38
CA PRO A 79 -15.74 -10.30 -11.44
C PRO A 79 -14.77 -9.32 -10.79
N PRO A 80 -15.21 -8.09 -10.43
CA PRO A 80 -14.34 -7.06 -9.83
C PRO A 80 -13.57 -7.51 -8.59
N VAL A 81 -14.08 -8.47 -7.82
CA VAL A 81 -13.42 -9.06 -6.65
C VAL A 81 -12.04 -9.64 -6.96
N TYR A 82 -11.79 -10.06 -8.20
CA TYR A 82 -10.47 -10.55 -8.60
C TYR A 82 -9.42 -9.44 -8.64
N ALA A 83 -9.80 -8.22 -8.98
CA ALA A 83 -8.87 -7.08 -8.90
C ALA A 83 -8.41 -6.84 -7.45
N TYR A 84 -9.32 -6.95 -6.48
CA TYR A 84 -8.98 -6.90 -5.07
C TYR A 84 -8.05 -8.04 -4.65
N ALA A 85 -8.37 -9.27 -5.06
CA ALA A 85 -7.54 -10.43 -4.73
C ALA A 85 -6.12 -10.34 -5.33
N VAL A 86 -6.01 -9.91 -6.59
CA VAL A 86 -4.72 -9.72 -7.26
C VAL A 86 -3.91 -8.61 -6.58
N GLU A 87 -4.53 -7.47 -6.31
CA GLU A 87 -3.88 -6.31 -5.69
C GLU A 87 -3.32 -6.69 -4.31
N THR A 88 -4.14 -7.26 -3.44
CA THR A 88 -3.73 -7.65 -2.09
C THR A 88 -2.69 -8.77 -2.09
N ALA A 89 -2.78 -9.71 -3.03
CA ALA A 89 -1.78 -10.76 -3.20
C ALA A 89 -0.42 -10.18 -3.64
N ILE A 90 -0.40 -9.19 -4.53
CA ILE A 90 0.82 -8.48 -4.94
C ILE A 90 1.48 -7.81 -3.73
N GLN A 91 0.73 -7.04 -2.95
CA GLN A 91 1.27 -6.35 -1.77
C GLN A 91 1.89 -7.34 -0.76
N LEU A 92 1.16 -8.40 -0.39
CA LEU A 92 1.66 -9.40 0.54
C LEU A 92 2.89 -10.13 0.01
N THR A 93 2.93 -10.43 -1.29
CA THR A 93 4.08 -11.09 -1.94
C THR A 93 5.30 -10.19 -1.95
N LEU A 94 5.15 -8.91 -2.31
CA LEU A 94 6.25 -7.95 -2.33
C LEU A 94 6.91 -7.81 -0.96
N THR A 95 6.13 -7.86 0.12
CA THR A 95 6.67 -7.81 1.48
C THR A 95 7.45 -9.08 1.89
N GLU A 96 7.30 -10.19 1.18
CA GLU A 96 8.12 -11.39 1.39
C GLU A 96 9.41 -11.39 0.58
N LEU A 97 9.47 -10.65 -0.53
CA LEU A 97 10.65 -10.59 -1.39
C LEU A 97 11.78 -9.74 -0.80
N ASN A 98 11.45 -8.70 -0.04
CA ASN A 98 12.45 -7.77 0.49
C ASN A 98 12.02 -7.23 1.87
N GLU A 99 12.91 -7.35 2.87
CA GLU A 99 12.63 -6.95 4.25
C GLU A 99 12.49 -5.43 4.42
N ASN A 100 13.29 -4.67 3.69
CA ASN A 100 13.20 -3.21 3.72
C ASN A 100 11.90 -2.73 3.04
N LEU A 101 11.46 -3.41 1.99
CA LEU A 101 10.18 -3.13 1.36
C LEU A 101 9.01 -3.46 2.31
N ARG A 102 9.11 -4.58 3.06
CA ARG A 102 8.15 -4.90 4.15
C ARG A 102 8.08 -3.77 5.17
N GLU A 103 9.23 -3.27 5.62
CA GLU A 103 9.29 -2.15 6.56
C GLU A 103 8.56 -0.91 6.00
N ILE A 104 8.80 -0.56 4.73
CA ILE A 104 8.15 0.58 4.07
C ILE A 104 6.63 0.43 4.07
N TYR A 105 6.11 -0.75 3.69
CA TYR A 105 4.67 -1.01 3.69
C TYR A 105 4.08 -0.92 5.11
N ILE A 106 4.74 -1.54 6.11
CA ILE A 106 4.28 -1.48 7.50
C ILE A 106 4.23 -0.04 8.01
N GLU A 107 5.25 0.78 7.72
CA GLU A 107 5.26 2.19 8.09
C GLU A 107 4.15 2.98 7.36
N ALA A 108 3.91 2.71 6.06
CA ALA A 108 2.83 3.35 5.30
C ALA A 108 1.44 3.06 5.92
N TYR A 109 1.19 1.83 6.36
CA TYR A 109 -0.04 1.44 7.06
C TYR A 109 -0.08 1.82 8.55
N SER A 110 0.96 2.46 9.11
CA SER A 110 1.06 2.76 10.53
C SER A 110 1.11 4.25 10.84
N LEU A 111 1.71 5.05 9.97
CA LEU A 111 1.83 6.48 10.20
C LEU A 111 0.49 7.17 9.87
N PRO A 112 0.02 8.10 10.71
CA PRO A 112 -1.33 8.69 10.57
C PRO A 112 -1.62 9.27 9.18
N ASP A 113 -0.69 10.07 8.62
CA ASP A 113 -0.92 10.72 7.33
C ASP A 113 -0.98 9.72 6.17
N THR A 114 -0.15 8.66 6.19
CA THR A 114 -0.09 7.67 5.13
C THR A 114 -1.22 6.65 5.23
N SER A 115 -1.56 6.19 6.44
CA SER A 115 -2.68 5.28 6.64
C SER A 115 -4.01 5.95 6.29
N GLU A 116 -4.20 7.21 6.68
CA GLU A 116 -5.38 7.98 6.30
C GLU A 116 -5.51 8.15 4.78
N TYR A 117 -4.39 8.47 4.11
CA TYR A 117 -4.38 8.51 2.65
C TYR A 117 -4.82 7.16 2.03
N ILE A 118 -4.27 6.05 2.54
CA ILE A 118 -4.64 4.71 2.06
C ILE A 118 -6.15 4.48 2.25
N TYR A 119 -6.70 4.73 3.43
CA TYR A 119 -8.12 4.53 3.71
C TYR A 119 -9.01 5.33 2.77
N LEU A 120 -8.76 6.61 2.63
CA LEU A 120 -9.54 7.49 1.76
C LEU A 120 -9.43 7.11 0.28
N HIS A 121 -8.21 6.76 -0.17
CA HIS A 121 -7.97 6.44 -1.57
C HIS A 121 -8.58 5.11 -1.99
N THR A 122 -8.57 4.09 -1.11
CA THR A 122 -9.11 2.78 -1.41
C THR A 122 -10.62 2.68 -1.25
N THR A 123 -11.25 3.53 -0.43
CA THR A 123 -12.70 3.50 -0.14
C THR A 123 -13.57 3.49 -1.41
N ALA A 124 -13.32 4.39 -2.36
CA ALA A 124 -14.10 4.46 -3.60
C ALA A 124 -13.95 3.19 -4.47
N GLU A 125 -12.75 2.63 -4.53
CA GLU A 125 -12.47 1.37 -5.24
C GLU A 125 -13.16 0.18 -4.57
N LEU A 126 -13.14 0.10 -3.23
CA LEU A 126 -13.80 -0.96 -2.48
C LEU A 126 -15.32 -0.89 -2.66
N LYS A 127 -15.89 0.31 -2.65
CA LYS A 127 -17.31 0.50 -2.96
C LYS A 127 -17.66 0.06 -4.38
N GLN A 128 -16.80 0.34 -5.36
CA GLN A 128 -16.99 -0.12 -6.73
C GLN A 128 -16.92 -1.64 -6.85
N ILE A 129 -16.02 -2.30 -6.09
CA ILE A 129 -15.81 -3.74 -6.13
C ILE A 129 -16.91 -4.50 -5.38
N PHE A 130 -17.29 -4.04 -4.21
CA PHE A 130 -18.14 -4.78 -3.27
C PHE A 130 -19.52 -4.15 -3.02
N GLY A 131 -19.83 -3.02 -3.64
CA GLY A 131 -21.08 -2.27 -3.36
C GLY A 131 -22.36 -3.08 -3.61
N GLU A 132 -22.33 -4.04 -4.52
CA GLU A 132 -23.49 -4.94 -4.76
C GLU A 132 -23.84 -5.79 -3.52
N ASN A 133 -22.87 -6.08 -2.66
CA ASN A 133 -23.09 -6.82 -1.42
C ASN A 133 -23.68 -5.94 -0.30
N PHE A 134 -23.70 -4.61 -0.51
CA PHE A 134 -24.07 -3.60 0.49
C PHE A 134 -24.89 -2.48 -0.15
N PRO A 135 -26.12 -2.76 -0.64
CA PRO A 135 -26.89 -1.81 -1.43
C PRO A 135 -27.29 -0.53 -0.66
N ASP A 136 -27.35 -0.59 0.65
CA ASP A 136 -27.73 0.52 1.52
C ASP A 136 -26.54 1.26 2.14
N ASP A 137 -25.29 0.73 1.98
CA ASP A 137 -24.10 1.29 2.62
C ASP A 137 -23.57 2.50 1.83
N THR A 138 -23.11 3.48 2.57
CA THR A 138 -22.53 4.73 2.07
C THR A 138 -21.01 4.57 1.85
N GLU A 139 -20.37 5.61 1.36
CA GLU A 139 -18.90 5.65 1.27
C GLU A 139 -18.23 5.66 2.64
N SER A 140 -18.90 6.24 3.66
CA SER A 140 -18.40 6.21 5.05
C SER A 140 -18.36 4.80 5.63
N ASP A 141 -19.34 3.96 5.29
CA ASP A 141 -19.37 2.57 5.76
C ASP A 141 -18.21 1.77 5.15
N PHE A 142 -17.89 2.01 3.86
CA PHE A 142 -16.73 1.41 3.21
C PHE A 142 -15.40 1.90 3.78
N TYR A 143 -15.30 3.19 4.17
CA TYR A 143 -14.13 3.71 4.85
C TYR A 143 -13.92 3.02 6.20
N GLU A 144 -14.97 2.82 6.99
CA GLU A 144 -14.90 2.11 8.27
C GLU A 144 -14.48 0.63 8.09
N MET A 145 -14.99 -0.05 7.06
CA MET A 145 -14.56 -1.42 6.70
C MET A 145 -13.09 -1.46 6.29
N GLU A 146 -12.61 -0.44 5.56
CA GLU A 146 -11.20 -0.36 5.13
C GLU A 146 -10.26 -0.18 6.31
N ILE A 147 -10.59 0.58 7.33
CA ILE A 147 -9.77 0.65 8.57
C ILE A 147 -9.51 -0.76 9.11
N GLY A 148 -10.54 -1.62 9.11
CA GLY A 148 -10.41 -3.01 9.57
C GLY A 148 -9.54 -3.86 8.64
N THR A 149 -9.78 -3.81 7.32
CA THR A 149 -9.04 -4.63 6.34
C THR A 149 -7.62 -4.16 6.13
N ALA A 150 -7.34 -2.86 6.19
CA ALA A 150 -5.99 -2.30 6.23
C ALA A 150 -5.23 -2.73 7.50
N GLY A 151 -5.91 -2.80 8.64
CA GLY A 151 -5.36 -3.36 9.88
C GLY A 151 -4.99 -4.84 9.74
N LEU A 152 -5.83 -5.63 9.08
CA LEU A 152 -5.51 -7.02 8.71
C LEU A 152 -4.29 -7.06 7.79
N MET A 153 -4.28 -6.27 6.71
CA MET A 153 -3.17 -6.21 5.75
C MET A 153 -1.86 -5.93 6.45
N ARG A 154 -1.79 -4.87 7.26
CA ARG A 154 -0.61 -4.52 8.05
C ARG A 154 -0.13 -5.69 8.93
N SER A 155 -1.06 -6.37 9.62
CA SER A 155 -0.72 -7.48 10.51
C SER A 155 -0.14 -8.67 9.74
N TYR A 156 -0.72 -9.01 8.59
CA TYR A 156 -0.22 -10.07 7.72
C TYR A 156 1.13 -9.72 7.07
N MET A 157 1.36 -8.46 6.70
CA MET A 157 2.67 -7.98 6.22
C MET A 157 3.75 -8.10 7.28
N ALA A 158 3.43 -7.76 8.53
CA ALA A 158 4.38 -7.80 9.65
C ALA A 158 4.83 -9.23 10.01
N ARG A 159 4.00 -10.24 9.76
CA ARG A 159 4.32 -11.64 10.03
C ARG A 159 5.04 -12.27 8.83
N LYS A 160 6.36 -12.51 8.94
CA LYS A 160 7.15 -13.20 7.91
C LYS A 160 6.63 -14.62 7.65
N CYS A 161 6.71 -15.06 6.41
CA CYS A 161 6.49 -16.46 6.06
C CYS A 161 7.58 -17.37 6.66
N ASP A 162 7.18 -18.58 7.01
CA ASP A 162 8.07 -19.66 7.44
C ASP A 162 7.46 -21.02 7.03
N ILE A 163 8.12 -22.14 7.46
CA ILE A 163 7.68 -23.50 7.12
C ILE A 163 6.27 -23.84 7.64
N HIS A 164 5.81 -23.18 8.70
CA HIS A 164 4.48 -23.40 9.30
C HIS A 164 3.43 -22.40 8.77
N PHE A 165 3.88 -21.31 8.18
CA PHE A 165 3.05 -20.26 7.62
C PHE A 165 3.61 -19.77 6.28
N PRO A 166 3.56 -20.62 5.23
CA PRO A 166 4.05 -20.28 3.90
C PRO A 166 3.18 -19.20 3.23
N LEU A 167 3.70 -18.60 2.16
CA LEU A 167 3.04 -17.50 1.44
C LEU A 167 1.64 -17.88 0.97
N GLU A 168 1.45 -19.04 0.38
CA GLU A 168 0.13 -19.54 -0.04
C GLU A 168 -0.88 -19.50 1.11
N ARG A 169 -0.49 -20.01 2.28
CA ARG A 169 -1.34 -19.98 3.47
C ARG A 169 -1.62 -18.56 3.96
N LYS A 170 -0.62 -17.68 3.90
CA LYS A 170 -0.77 -16.25 4.22
C LYS A 170 -1.82 -15.60 3.34
N LEU A 171 -1.69 -15.74 2.00
CA LEU A 171 -2.61 -15.20 1.02
C LEU A 171 -4.03 -15.74 1.22
N SER A 172 -4.17 -17.06 1.31
CA SER A 172 -5.47 -17.72 1.53
C SER A 172 -6.17 -17.22 2.81
N ARG A 173 -5.44 -17.12 3.91
CA ARG A 173 -6.01 -16.67 5.20
C ARG A 173 -6.38 -15.20 5.19
N PHE A 174 -5.53 -14.35 4.60
CA PHE A 174 -5.85 -12.93 4.45
C PHE A 174 -7.10 -12.74 3.59
N LEU A 175 -7.14 -13.34 2.40
CA LEU A 175 -8.29 -13.24 1.50
C LEU A 175 -9.57 -13.76 2.14
N THR A 176 -9.50 -14.92 2.79
CA THR A 176 -10.67 -15.46 3.50
C THR A 176 -11.21 -14.50 4.56
N ALA A 177 -10.32 -13.85 5.31
CA ALA A 177 -10.72 -12.91 6.37
C ALA A 177 -11.30 -11.62 5.79
N SER A 178 -10.63 -11.01 4.80
CA SER A 178 -11.08 -9.76 4.17
C SER A 178 -12.37 -9.94 3.36
N MET A 179 -12.50 -11.05 2.61
CA MET A 179 -13.73 -11.37 1.86
C MET A 179 -14.96 -11.51 2.77
N ARG A 180 -14.78 -11.98 4.00
CA ARG A 180 -15.87 -12.03 4.99
C ARG A 180 -16.31 -10.65 5.45
N VAL A 181 -15.38 -9.71 5.60
CA VAL A 181 -15.71 -8.31 5.90
C VAL A 181 -16.60 -7.75 4.80
N TYR A 182 -16.26 -8.04 3.52
CA TYR A 182 -17.00 -7.56 2.35
C TYR A 182 -18.17 -8.48 1.94
N ARG A 183 -18.61 -9.42 2.81
CA ARG A 183 -19.75 -10.32 2.59
C ARG A 183 -19.71 -11.07 1.26
N VAL A 184 -18.51 -11.37 0.76
CA VAL A 184 -18.36 -12.15 -0.47
C VAL A 184 -18.80 -13.59 -0.19
N PRO A 185 -19.71 -14.17 -1.02
CA PRO A 185 -20.16 -15.56 -0.85
C PRO A 185 -19.00 -16.56 -0.86
N GLU A 186 -19.02 -17.55 0.03
CA GLU A 186 -17.93 -18.54 0.17
C GLU A 186 -17.68 -19.35 -1.12
N GLU A 187 -18.69 -19.52 -1.96
CA GLU A 187 -18.58 -20.22 -3.24
C GLU A 187 -17.61 -19.51 -4.20
N ILE A 188 -17.60 -18.18 -4.19
CA ILE A 188 -16.67 -17.37 -5.00
C ILE A 188 -15.28 -17.41 -4.37
N GLY A 189 -15.19 -17.39 -3.04
CA GLY A 189 -13.91 -17.40 -2.31
C GLY A 189 -13.16 -18.75 -2.38
N ARG A 190 -13.84 -19.88 -2.60
CA ARG A 190 -13.22 -21.22 -2.67
C ARG A 190 -12.80 -21.65 -4.06
N ALA A 191 -13.34 -21.06 -5.10
CA ALA A 191 -13.10 -21.52 -6.47
C ALA A 191 -11.66 -21.21 -6.98
N HIS A 192 -10.87 -20.45 -6.21
CA HIS A 192 -9.61 -19.89 -6.73
C HIS A 192 -8.51 -19.68 -5.67
N VAL A 193 -8.52 -20.45 -4.59
CA VAL A 193 -7.41 -20.49 -3.60
C VAL A 193 -6.65 -21.80 -3.69
#